data_f3188726942fe0a17b172aced1d2a8c3
#
_entry.id   f3188726942fe0a17b172aced1d2a8c3
#
_cell.length_a   1.000
_cell.length_b   1.000
_cell.length_c   1.000
_cell.angle_alpha   90.00
_cell.angle_beta   90.00
_cell.angle_gamma   90.00
#
_symmetry.space_group_name_H-M   'P 1'
#
loop_
_entity.id
_entity.type
_entity.pdbx_description
1 polymer ?
#
loop_
_entity_poly.entity_id
_entity_poly.type
_entity_poly.pdbx_seq_one_letter_code
_entity_poly.pdbx_strand_id
1 'polypeptide(L)'
;MNAPQTALTVVNRVRSRYGWWLALSVVVLLIVAGAAPANAQTPAALPMGFDEARHLLNRTSFAAQVDEINEFAKLTRAQAVDRLLAETTRQASYPPPAWSQTYERAYRPEMTQEERMKANRRELVERGLELRTWWVAEMLSTPSPFTERMTLFWHNHFATSQQKSRSATLMYRQNVLLRKYATGNFAAMLREVGKDPAMLIYLDGAQNRKGAPNENFAREVMELFTLGEGHYTEQDVKEAARAFTGWSIDGDSGEFRFRRAIHDDGVKKVLGQEGRFNGDDMITILLQQSATGEFVVGKLWRDFVSPEPDAAGVKKLAVDWRAANYEIKPLLREMLLSDAFWASQNRGVLVKSPVDLVIGSLRQFRFSVEDPAPFAVILRQLGQDLFNPPNVKGWSGGEAWLNTTTLLARKGFLNRLFRADEMVKPAVGATAMNASAMDAKPTSGPMDTMAMAGQSTAQLMDKDLVGANRQRAQMRLAARGKAATDAMATAVLPAFGVANQLRGQYFFNAEQWFAQLSQGSGINSDTVWRTVLAGPPVQAARDVPPTLVGLRSLALDPMYQLK
;
A
#
# COMPACT_ATOMS: atom_id res chain seq x y z
N MET A 1 -59.54 4.09 -85.39
CA MET A 1 -60.72 4.31 -84.54
C MET A 1 -60.66 3.34 -83.38
N ASN A 2 -60.79 3.78 -82.17
CA ASN A 2 -60.77 3.08 -80.88
C ASN A 2 -59.44 2.92 -80.18
N ALA A 3 -59.04 3.97 -79.55
CA ALA A 3 -58.45 4.02 -78.22
C ALA A 3 -58.91 5.34 -77.60
N PRO A 4 -59.22 5.49 -76.34
CA PRO A 4 -58.48 4.95 -75.19
C PRO A 4 -59.45 4.60 -73.99
N GLN A 5 -59.61 3.37 -73.66
CA GLN A 5 -60.26 3.02 -72.41
C GLN A 5 -59.39 2.22 -71.43
N THR A 6 -58.17 1.87 -71.84
CA THR A 6 -57.26 1.07 -71.01
C THR A 6 -56.39 1.91 -70.07
N ALA A 7 -56.20 3.22 -70.32
CA ALA A 7 -55.37 4.07 -69.49
C ALA A 7 -56.04 4.53 -68.17
N LEU A 8 -57.36 4.72 -68.15
CA LEU A 8 -58.07 5.18 -66.95
C LEU A 8 -58.23 4.07 -65.88
N THR A 9 -58.28 2.81 -66.30
CA THR A 9 -58.46 1.67 -65.37
C THR A 9 -57.19 1.33 -64.63
N VAL A 10 -56.04 1.60 -65.22
CA VAL A 10 -54.75 1.36 -64.57
C VAL A 10 -54.38 2.48 -63.56
N VAL A 11 -54.75 3.73 -63.83
CA VAL A 11 -54.55 4.84 -62.91
C VAL A 11 -55.42 4.72 -61.66
N ASN A 12 -56.70 4.29 -61.80
CA ASN A 12 -57.54 4.07 -60.63
C ASN A 12 -57.17 2.82 -59.82
N ARG A 13 -56.55 1.79 -60.41
CA ARG A 13 -56.05 0.63 -59.66
C ARG A 13 -54.71 0.94 -58.88
N VAL A 14 -53.91 1.87 -59.35
CA VAL A 14 -52.70 2.29 -58.65
C VAL A 14 -53.06 3.23 -57.48
N ARG A 15 -54.06 4.13 -57.65
CA ARG A 15 -54.53 4.99 -56.54
C ARG A 15 -55.12 4.24 -55.37
N SER A 16 -55.81 3.12 -55.59
CA SER A 16 -56.39 2.33 -54.52
C SER A 16 -55.39 1.45 -53.76
N ARG A 17 -54.26 1.12 -54.35
CA ARG A 17 -53.25 0.28 -53.67
C ARG A 17 -52.22 1.08 -52.88
N TYR A 18 -51.96 2.34 -53.21
CA TYR A 18 -50.98 3.17 -52.49
C TYR A 18 -51.59 4.12 -51.46
N GLY A 19 -52.91 4.39 -51.57
CA GLY A 19 -53.61 5.23 -50.58
C GLY A 19 -53.66 4.67 -49.19
N TRP A 20 -53.73 3.36 -49.08
CA TRP A 20 -53.77 2.67 -47.77
C TRP A 20 -52.36 2.61 -47.14
N TRP A 21 -51.32 2.52 -47.94
CA TRP A 21 -49.95 2.51 -47.43
C TRP A 21 -49.49 3.90 -46.94
N LEU A 22 -49.95 4.97 -47.59
CA LEU A 22 -49.66 6.33 -47.11
C LEU A 22 -50.48 6.65 -45.83
N ALA A 23 -51.71 6.17 -45.72
CA ALA A 23 -52.47 6.31 -44.47
C ALA A 23 -51.90 5.47 -43.32
N LEU A 24 -51.44 4.24 -43.60
CA LEU A 24 -50.77 3.42 -42.60
C LEU A 24 -49.39 4.00 -42.21
N SER A 25 -48.64 4.56 -43.16
CA SER A 25 -47.34 5.18 -42.87
C SER A 25 -47.45 6.46 -42.03
N VAL A 26 -48.50 7.26 -42.25
CA VAL A 26 -48.77 8.46 -41.43
C VAL A 26 -49.29 8.07 -40.05
N VAL A 27 -50.11 7.03 -39.91
CA VAL A 27 -50.56 6.53 -38.60
C VAL A 27 -49.43 5.86 -37.84
N VAL A 28 -48.53 5.12 -38.50
CA VAL A 28 -47.31 4.55 -37.87
C VAL A 28 -46.33 5.65 -37.50
N LEU A 29 -46.16 6.71 -38.34
CA LEU A 29 -45.32 7.86 -37.98
C LEU A 29 -45.92 8.70 -36.83
N LEU A 30 -47.22 8.84 -36.73
CA LEU A 30 -47.89 9.54 -35.63
C LEU A 30 -47.87 8.71 -34.32
N ILE A 31 -47.90 7.39 -34.40
CA ILE A 31 -47.75 6.51 -33.23
C ILE A 31 -46.27 6.50 -32.75
N VAL A 32 -45.27 6.61 -33.65
CA VAL A 32 -43.85 6.71 -33.29
C VAL A 32 -43.50 8.12 -32.82
N ALA A 33 -44.16 9.17 -33.29
CA ALA A 33 -43.94 10.54 -32.84
C ALA A 33 -44.66 10.90 -31.53
N GLY A 34 -45.66 10.08 -31.11
CA GLY A 34 -46.39 10.27 -29.86
C GLY A 34 -45.84 9.48 -28.66
N ALA A 35 -44.90 8.56 -28.87
CA ALA A 35 -44.10 7.99 -27.82
C ALA A 35 -42.89 8.92 -27.57
N ALA A 36 -43.09 10.00 -26.80
CA ALA A 36 -41.97 10.58 -26.05
C ALA A 36 -41.25 9.39 -25.38
N PRO A 37 -39.94 9.27 -25.45
CA PRO A 37 -39.26 8.27 -24.66
C PRO A 37 -39.75 8.50 -23.23
N ALA A 38 -40.57 7.59 -22.71
CA ALA A 38 -40.71 7.48 -21.28
C ALA A 38 -39.28 7.51 -20.80
N ASN A 39 -38.90 8.55 -20.03
CA ASN A 39 -37.66 8.53 -19.30
C ASN A 39 -37.64 7.16 -18.61
N ALA A 40 -36.99 6.21 -19.22
CA ALA A 40 -36.58 5.00 -18.56
C ALA A 40 -35.66 5.51 -17.45
N GLN A 41 -36.26 5.86 -16.32
CA GLN A 41 -35.54 6.10 -15.10
C GLN A 41 -34.72 4.82 -14.94
N THR A 42 -33.44 4.92 -15.21
CA THR A 42 -32.49 3.84 -14.89
C THR A 42 -32.89 3.41 -13.48
N PRO A 43 -33.21 2.14 -13.23
CA PRO A 43 -33.63 1.70 -11.89
C PRO A 43 -32.62 2.27 -10.92
N ALA A 44 -33.10 3.01 -9.92
CA ALA A 44 -32.21 3.62 -8.93
C ALA A 44 -31.33 2.49 -8.40
N ALA A 45 -30.03 2.59 -8.64
CA ALA A 45 -29.10 1.54 -8.22
C ALA A 45 -29.28 1.34 -6.70
N LEU A 46 -29.53 0.11 -6.28
CA LEU A 46 -29.82 -0.22 -4.88
C LEU A 46 -28.63 0.14 -3.99
N PRO A 47 -28.86 0.55 -2.73
CA PRO A 47 -27.82 0.68 -1.73
C PRO A 47 -27.01 -0.63 -1.60
N MET A 48 -25.70 -0.53 -1.40
CA MET A 48 -24.83 -1.70 -1.37
C MET A 48 -25.02 -2.58 -0.12
N GLY A 49 -25.56 -2.02 0.97
CA GLY A 49 -25.74 -2.73 2.23
C GLY A 49 -24.44 -2.93 3.03
N PHE A 50 -24.58 -3.54 4.21
CA PHE A 50 -23.50 -3.61 5.22
C PHE A 50 -22.24 -4.37 4.74
N ASP A 51 -22.42 -5.56 4.16
CA ASP A 51 -21.28 -6.42 3.81
C ASP A 51 -20.44 -5.86 2.66
N GLU A 52 -21.07 -5.21 1.69
CA GLU A 52 -20.35 -4.56 0.59
C GLU A 52 -19.65 -3.28 1.05
N ALA A 53 -20.30 -2.48 1.90
CA ALA A 53 -19.68 -1.31 2.51
C ALA A 53 -18.46 -1.71 3.34
N ARG A 54 -18.57 -2.76 4.16
CA ARG A 54 -17.44 -3.30 4.92
C ARG A 54 -16.33 -3.80 4.01
N HIS A 55 -16.66 -4.53 2.92
CA HIS A 55 -15.66 -4.99 1.95
C HIS A 55 -14.91 -3.83 1.33
N LEU A 56 -15.61 -2.83 0.82
CA LEU A 56 -14.99 -1.64 0.22
C LEU A 56 -14.05 -0.94 1.21
N LEU A 57 -14.54 -0.64 2.42
CA LEU A 57 -13.77 0.10 3.42
C LEU A 57 -12.57 -0.72 3.95
N ASN A 58 -12.68 -2.03 4.13
CA ASN A 58 -11.56 -2.88 4.53
C ASN A 58 -10.46 -2.96 3.46
N ARG A 59 -10.81 -2.78 2.17
CA ARG A 59 -9.85 -2.75 1.07
C ARG A 59 -9.20 -1.39 0.88
N THR A 60 -9.93 -0.31 1.13
CA THR A 60 -9.49 1.06 0.84
C THR A 60 -9.03 1.83 2.08
N SER A 61 -9.25 1.30 3.28
CA SER A 61 -8.72 1.84 4.53
C SER A 61 -7.87 0.80 5.27
N PHE A 62 -7.47 1.07 6.51
CA PHE A 62 -6.76 0.07 7.34
C PHE A 62 -7.73 -0.88 8.07
N ALA A 63 -8.92 -0.42 8.38
CA ALA A 63 -10.11 -1.21 8.75
C ALA A 63 -11.30 -0.25 8.88
N ALA A 64 -12.50 -0.78 8.65
CA ALA A 64 -13.73 -0.02 8.75
C ALA A 64 -14.22 0.09 10.19
N GLN A 65 -14.71 1.25 10.57
CA GLN A 65 -15.47 1.47 11.80
C GLN A 65 -16.97 1.20 11.52
N VAL A 66 -17.72 0.81 12.54
CA VAL A 66 -19.12 0.39 12.33
C VAL A 66 -20.02 1.52 11.82
N ASP A 67 -19.82 2.74 12.27
CA ASP A 67 -20.55 3.92 11.81
C ASP A 67 -20.20 4.27 10.35
N GLU A 68 -18.92 4.21 9.97
CA GLU A 68 -18.49 4.35 8.57
C GLU A 68 -19.18 3.29 7.68
N ILE A 69 -19.20 2.02 8.12
CA ILE A 69 -19.88 0.95 7.38
C ILE A 69 -21.37 1.28 7.21
N ASN A 70 -22.05 1.72 8.27
CA ASN A 70 -23.48 2.04 8.25
C ASN A 70 -23.78 3.24 7.36
N GLU A 71 -22.91 4.24 7.29
CA GLU A 71 -23.05 5.37 6.38
C GLU A 71 -22.87 4.94 4.93
N PHE A 72 -21.81 4.19 4.64
CA PHE A 72 -21.53 3.71 3.29
C PHE A 72 -22.56 2.69 2.79
N ALA A 73 -23.12 1.87 3.68
CA ALA A 73 -24.17 0.91 3.36
C ALA A 73 -25.42 1.52 2.74
N LYS A 74 -25.68 2.81 2.99
CA LYS A 74 -26.80 3.58 2.42
C LYS A 74 -26.52 4.08 0.99
N LEU A 75 -25.27 4.05 0.55
CA LEU A 75 -24.85 4.50 -0.77
C LEU A 75 -24.90 3.36 -1.79
N THR A 76 -25.04 3.71 -3.06
CA THR A 76 -24.73 2.77 -4.14
C THR A 76 -23.22 2.56 -4.24
N ARG A 77 -22.75 1.49 -4.90
CA ARG A 77 -21.31 1.24 -5.12
C ARG A 77 -20.62 2.44 -5.77
N ALA A 78 -21.24 3.05 -6.78
CA ALA A 78 -20.68 4.21 -7.48
C ALA A 78 -20.55 5.43 -6.55
N GLN A 79 -21.62 5.76 -5.82
CA GLN A 79 -21.59 6.88 -4.87
C GLN A 79 -20.53 6.70 -3.77
N ALA A 80 -20.39 5.47 -3.27
CA ALA A 80 -19.39 5.16 -2.24
C ALA A 80 -17.95 5.29 -2.75
N VAL A 81 -17.66 4.76 -3.94
CA VAL A 81 -16.34 4.89 -4.57
C VAL A 81 -16.04 6.35 -4.90
N ASP A 82 -17.01 7.09 -5.44
CA ASP A 82 -16.85 8.51 -5.76
C ASP A 82 -16.60 9.35 -4.48
N ARG A 83 -17.29 9.06 -3.37
CA ARG A 83 -17.06 9.67 -2.07
C ARG A 83 -15.62 9.40 -1.57
N LEU A 84 -15.17 8.14 -1.57
CA LEU A 84 -13.80 7.78 -1.17
C LEU A 84 -12.75 8.55 -1.95
N LEU A 85 -12.92 8.66 -3.27
CA LEU A 85 -11.98 9.35 -4.14
C LEU A 85 -12.03 10.88 -3.95
N ALA A 86 -13.20 11.43 -3.64
CA ALA A 86 -13.35 12.86 -3.34
C ALA A 86 -12.67 13.25 -2.02
N GLU A 87 -12.74 12.40 -1.00
CA GLU A 87 -12.20 12.65 0.35
C GLU A 87 -10.67 12.47 0.43
N THR A 88 -9.99 12.11 -0.67
CA THR A 88 -8.52 11.98 -0.68
C THR A 88 -7.82 13.32 -0.53
N THR A 89 -6.75 13.34 0.28
CA THR A 89 -5.92 14.53 0.56
C THR A 89 -4.54 14.42 -0.08
N ARG A 90 -3.78 15.49 -0.08
CA ARG A 90 -2.40 15.52 -0.60
C ARG A 90 -1.36 15.79 0.48
N GLN A 91 -1.81 16.06 1.69
CA GLN A 91 -0.97 16.42 2.83
C GLN A 91 -1.35 15.58 4.04
N ALA A 92 -0.39 15.31 4.90
CA ALA A 92 -0.63 14.71 6.19
C ALA A 92 -1.41 15.66 7.09
N SER A 93 -2.29 15.11 7.93
CA SER A 93 -3.04 15.86 8.95
C SER A 93 -2.26 15.98 10.27
N TYR A 94 -1.42 14.99 10.56
CA TYR A 94 -0.60 14.99 11.78
C TYR A 94 0.64 15.88 11.61
N PRO A 95 0.98 16.75 12.60
CA PRO A 95 2.11 17.66 12.51
C PRO A 95 3.44 16.92 12.23
N PRO A 96 4.28 17.45 11.31
CA PRO A 96 5.55 16.82 10.99
C PRO A 96 6.56 16.95 12.15
N PRO A 97 7.54 16.03 12.24
CA PRO A 97 8.65 16.20 13.19
C PRO A 97 9.40 17.52 12.94
N ALA A 98 9.79 18.23 14.00
CA ALA A 98 10.41 19.55 13.90
C ALA A 98 11.67 19.58 13.02
N TRP A 99 12.50 18.53 13.06
CA TRP A 99 13.71 18.40 12.25
C TRP A 99 13.44 18.17 10.75
N SER A 100 12.21 17.81 10.35
CA SER A 100 11.88 17.48 8.96
C SER A 100 11.98 18.67 8.01
N GLN A 101 11.91 19.88 8.51
CA GLN A 101 11.94 21.13 7.74
C GLN A 101 13.36 21.50 7.28
N THR A 102 14.38 21.04 7.97
CA THR A 102 15.77 21.42 7.70
C THR A 102 16.58 20.19 7.29
N TYR A 103 17.22 20.28 6.13
CA TYR A 103 18.17 19.24 5.72
C TYR A 103 19.52 19.48 6.41
N GLU A 104 19.99 18.47 7.10
CA GLU A 104 21.34 18.44 7.66
C GLU A 104 22.09 17.29 7.01
N ARG A 105 23.24 17.61 6.41
CA ARG A 105 24.12 16.58 5.87
C ARG A 105 24.65 15.71 7.01
N ALA A 106 24.14 14.48 7.10
CA ALA A 106 24.50 13.54 8.18
C ALA A 106 25.99 13.16 8.21
N TYR A 107 26.68 13.30 7.07
CA TYR A 107 28.08 12.92 6.92
C TYR A 107 28.87 14.02 6.21
N ARG A 108 29.93 14.50 6.86
CA ARG A 108 30.94 15.41 6.28
C ARG A 108 32.31 14.75 6.31
N PRO A 109 33.15 14.94 5.28
CA PRO A 109 34.48 14.30 5.21
C PRO A 109 35.39 14.60 6.42
N GLU A 110 35.29 15.80 6.97
CA GLU A 110 36.04 16.30 8.11
C GLU A 110 35.63 15.74 9.47
N MET A 111 34.51 15.06 9.57
CA MET A 111 34.04 14.48 10.84
C MET A 111 34.97 13.40 11.37
N THR A 112 35.21 13.44 12.67
CA THR A 112 35.87 12.36 13.41
C THR A 112 35.01 11.08 13.41
N GLN A 113 35.60 9.96 13.79
CA GLN A 113 34.85 8.69 13.88
C GLN A 113 33.73 8.77 14.92
N GLU A 114 33.96 9.44 16.03
CA GLU A 114 32.95 9.62 17.08
C GLU A 114 31.76 10.48 16.60
N GLU A 115 32.05 11.60 15.95
CA GLU A 115 30.98 12.45 15.35
C GLU A 115 30.17 11.71 14.31
N ARG A 116 30.83 10.88 13.48
CA ARG A 116 30.13 10.02 12.51
C ARG A 116 29.20 9.00 13.19
N MET A 117 29.67 8.35 14.27
CA MET A 117 28.84 7.42 15.04
C MET A 117 27.66 8.13 15.68
N LYS A 118 27.87 9.30 16.27
CA LYS A 118 26.81 10.13 16.88
C LYS A 118 25.78 10.59 15.84
N ALA A 119 26.24 11.06 14.68
CA ALA A 119 25.35 11.46 13.58
C ALA A 119 24.53 10.27 13.06
N ASN A 120 25.15 9.12 12.84
CA ASN A 120 24.45 7.90 12.43
C ASN A 120 23.42 7.45 13.47
N ARG A 121 23.76 7.48 14.76
CA ARG A 121 22.81 7.13 15.82
C ARG A 121 21.61 8.07 15.80
N ARG A 122 21.84 9.37 15.70
CA ARG A 122 20.75 10.37 15.62
C ARG A 122 19.84 10.12 14.43
N GLU A 123 20.40 9.94 13.23
CA GLU A 123 19.59 9.78 12.00
C GLU A 123 18.87 8.43 11.92
N LEU A 124 19.55 7.33 12.25
CA LEU A 124 19.00 5.99 12.04
C LEU A 124 18.17 5.50 13.23
N VAL A 125 18.49 5.90 14.45
CA VAL A 125 17.79 5.43 15.65
C VAL A 125 16.78 6.47 16.14
N GLU A 126 17.24 7.66 16.50
CA GLU A 126 16.38 8.68 17.14
C GLU A 126 15.39 9.26 16.14
N ARG A 127 15.86 9.99 15.13
CA ARG A 127 15.00 10.55 14.07
C ARG A 127 14.27 9.47 13.27
N GLY A 128 14.90 8.31 13.10
CA GLY A 128 14.27 7.17 12.42
C GLY A 128 13.08 6.61 13.18
N LEU A 129 13.13 6.54 14.50
CA LEU A 129 11.99 6.14 15.32
C LEU A 129 10.90 7.23 15.30
N GLU A 130 11.28 8.49 15.46
CA GLU A 130 10.34 9.61 15.39
C GLU A 130 9.62 9.66 14.04
N LEU A 131 10.31 9.42 12.92
CA LEU A 131 9.73 9.36 11.58
C LEU A 131 8.67 8.27 11.46
N ARG A 132 8.97 7.06 11.96
CA ARG A 132 8.04 5.93 11.98
C ARG A 132 6.83 6.22 12.87
N THR A 133 7.09 6.76 14.05
CA THR A 133 6.06 7.18 15.01
C THR A 133 5.13 8.22 14.41
N TRP A 134 5.69 9.23 13.74
CA TRP A 134 4.92 10.24 13.03
C TRP A 134 3.98 9.61 11.99
N TRP A 135 4.47 8.69 11.17
CA TRP A 135 3.60 8.09 10.14
C TRP A 135 2.55 7.13 10.74
N VAL A 136 2.88 6.43 11.82
CA VAL A 136 1.89 5.66 12.59
C VAL A 136 0.81 6.59 13.16
N ALA A 137 1.18 7.73 13.73
CA ALA A 137 0.23 8.73 14.23
C ALA A 137 -0.68 9.26 13.11
N GLU A 138 -0.11 9.59 11.93
CA GLU A 138 -0.90 9.98 10.76
C GLU A 138 -1.89 8.89 10.36
N MET A 139 -1.46 7.62 10.20
CA MET A 139 -2.35 6.52 9.83
C MET A 139 -3.46 6.28 10.85
N LEU A 140 -3.22 6.55 12.14
CA LEU A 140 -4.23 6.41 13.20
C LEU A 140 -5.26 7.54 13.16
N SER A 141 -4.83 8.79 12.92
CA SER A 141 -5.66 10.00 13.07
C SER A 141 -6.19 10.57 11.76
N THR A 142 -5.67 10.15 10.62
CA THR A 142 -6.04 10.73 9.32
C THR A 142 -7.53 10.68 9.04
N PRO A 143 -8.13 11.77 8.54
CA PRO A 143 -9.50 11.78 8.04
C PRO A 143 -9.62 11.12 6.65
N SER A 144 -8.49 10.85 5.98
CA SER A 144 -8.41 10.23 4.66
C SER A 144 -7.58 8.93 4.68
N PRO A 145 -8.09 7.83 5.26
CA PRO A 145 -7.36 6.56 5.33
C PRO A 145 -6.95 6.02 3.96
N PHE A 146 -7.74 6.29 2.92
CA PHE A 146 -7.44 5.85 1.57
C PHE A 146 -6.19 6.54 1.01
N THR A 147 -5.96 7.80 1.33
CA THR A 147 -4.70 8.49 0.98
C THR A 147 -3.50 7.79 1.60
N GLU A 148 -3.56 7.44 2.89
CA GLU A 148 -2.45 6.76 3.56
C GLU A 148 -2.25 5.32 3.05
N ARG A 149 -3.35 4.64 2.71
CA ARG A 149 -3.30 3.34 2.04
C ARG A 149 -2.55 3.39 0.71
N MET A 150 -2.87 4.36 -0.13
CA MET A 150 -2.19 4.59 -1.40
C MET A 150 -0.74 5.06 -1.20
N THR A 151 -0.47 5.90 -0.19
CA THR A 151 0.89 6.31 0.16
C THR A 151 1.76 5.11 0.56
N LEU A 152 1.20 4.18 1.35
CA LEU A 152 1.88 2.94 1.73
C LEU A 152 2.13 2.02 0.51
N PHE A 153 1.16 1.92 -0.40
CA PHE A 153 1.32 1.20 -1.66
C PHE A 153 2.50 1.77 -2.48
N TRP A 154 2.55 3.09 -2.67
CA TRP A 154 3.63 3.73 -3.41
C TRP A 154 4.97 3.66 -2.69
N HIS A 155 4.99 3.73 -1.37
CA HIS A 155 6.20 3.51 -0.59
C HIS A 155 6.75 2.08 -0.76
N ASN A 156 5.89 1.09 -0.94
CA ASN A 156 6.30 -0.27 -1.27
C ASN A 156 6.72 -0.41 -2.74
N HIS A 157 6.04 0.26 -3.66
CA HIS A 157 6.35 0.23 -5.09
C HIS A 157 7.69 0.91 -5.41
N PHE A 158 7.93 2.09 -4.84
CA PHE A 158 9.17 2.86 -4.93
C PHE A 158 10.05 2.63 -3.69
N ALA A 159 10.34 1.36 -3.42
CA ALA A 159 11.04 0.97 -2.21
C ALA A 159 12.37 1.72 -2.04
N THR A 160 12.53 2.37 -0.89
CA THR A 160 13.72 3.13 -0.50
C THR A 160 14.01 2.88 0.97
N SER A 161 15.29 2.77 1.35
CA SER A 161 15.69 2.43 2.72
C SER A 161 16.35 3.59 3.44
N GLN A 162 15.86 3.92 4.63
CA GLN A 162 16.49 4.87 5.52
C GLN A 162 17.89 4.43 5.94
N GLN A 163 18.14 3.12 6.06
CA GLN A 163 19.48 2.61 6.40
C GLN A 163 20.53 2.96 5.35
N LYS A 164 20.15 3.00 4.05
CA LYS A 164 21.06 3.36 2.97
C LYS A 164 21.08 4.87 2.72
N SER A 165 19.95 5.56 2.75
CA SER A 165 19.87 7.01 2.56
C SER A 165 20.50 7.79 3.73
N ARG A 166 20.48 7.23 4.94
CA ARG A 166 21.04 7.80 6.17
C ARG A 166 20.54 9.20 6.50
N SER A 167 19.34 9.53 6.05
CA SER A 167 18.72 10.82 6.32
C SER A 167 17.21 10.64 6.54
N ALA A 168 16.77 10.89 7.76
CA ALA A 168 15.35 10.88 8.10
C ALA A 168 14.61 12.00 7.38
N THR A 169 15.23 13.17 7.18
CA THR A 169 14.66 14.29 6.45
C THR A 169 14.36 13.95 4.99
N LEU A 170 15.27 13.28 4.28
CA LEU A 170 15.04 12.87 2.90
C LEU A 170 13.94 11.82 2.81
N MET A 171 13.87 10.87 3.74
CA MET A 171 12.80 9.88 3.81
C MET A 171 11.44 10.52 4.12
N TYR A 172 11.40 11.54 4.99
CA TYR A 172 10.19 12.33 5.22
C TYR A 172 9.74 13.06 3.94
N ARG A 173 10.67 13.76 3.26
CA ARG A 173 10.37 14.46 1.99
C ARG A 173 9.84 13.50 0.93
N GLN A 174 10.40 12.29 0.83
CA GLN A 174 9.90 11.26 -0.08
C GLN A 174 8.48 10.81 0.29
N ASN A 175 8.18 10.61 1.58
CA ASN A 175 6.83 10.25 2.03
C ASN A 175 5.81 11.35 1.68
N VAL A 176 6.17 12.63 1.87
CA VAL A 176 5.35 13.78 1.47
C VAL A 176 5.12 13.80 -0.05
N LEU A 177 6.16 13.53 -0.84
CA LEU A 177 6.07 13.41 -2.30
C LEU A 177 5.12 12.30 -2.72
N LEU A 178 5.25 11.11 -2.17
CA LEU A 178 4.38 9.97 -2.47
C LEU A 178 2.92 10.27 -2.10
N ARG A 179 2.68 10.89 -0.95
CA ARG A 179 1.33 11.32 -0.52
C ARG A 179 0.73 12.36 -1.45
N LYS A 180 1.50 13.36 -1.87
CA LYS A 180 1.07 14.39 -2.82
C LYS A 180 0.49 13.79 -4.11
N TYR A 181 1.09 12.71 -4.58
CA TYR A 181 0.69 12.03 -5.81
C TYR A 181 -0.08 10.73 -5.58
N ALA A 182 -0.40 10.37 -4.34
CA ALA A 182 -0.96 9.06 -3.98
C ALA A 182 -2.19 8.66 -4.81
N THR A 183 -3.05 9.62 -5.12
CA THR A 183 -4.22 9.48 -6.00
C THR A 183 -4.23 10.50 -7.14
N GLY A 184 -3.07 11.08 -7.45
CA GLY A 184 -2.88 12.09 -8.51
C GLY A 184 -2.46 11.46 -9.84
N ASN A 185 -1.37 11.97 -10.42
CA ASN A 185 -0.84 11.54 -11.71
C ASN A 185 0.42 10.70 -11.53
N PHE A 186 0.41 9.45 -12.02
CA PHE A 186 1.56 8.54 -11.90
C PHE A 186 2.76 8.99 -12.74
N ALA A 187 2.53 9.53 -13.94
CA ALA A 187 3.64 10.00 -14.78
C ALA A 187 4.39 11.17 -14.14
N ALA A 188 3.67 12.09 -13.48
CA ALA A 188 4.28 13.15 -12.69
C ALA A 188 5.01 12.58 -11.45
N MET A 189 4.39 11.64 -10.75
CA MET A 189 5.02 10.98 -9.59
C MET A 189 6.31 10.26 -9.97
N LEU A 190 6.33 9.51 -11.06
CA LEU A 190 7.52 8.80 -11.53
C LEU A 190 8.68 9.75 -11.85
N ARG A 191 8.39 10.92 -12.45
CA ARG A 191 9.40 11.96 -12.73
C ARG A 191 10.00 12.54 -11.46
N GLU A 192 9.16 12.83 -10.47
CA GLU A 192 9.59 13.41 -9.20
C GLU A 192 10.33 12.38 -8.35
N VAL A 193 9.85 11.13 -8.28
CA VAL A 193 10.51 10.02 -7.57
C VAL A 193 11.87 9.69 -8.21
N GLY A 194 11.97 9.75 -9.54
CA GLY A 194 13.25 9.56 -10.24
C GLY A 194 14.31 10.59 -9.85
N LYS A 195 13.88 11.80 -9.50
CA LYS A 195 14.74 12.91 -9.03
C LYS A 195 14.83 13.00 -7.49
N ASP A 196 14.07 12.16 -6.77
CA ASP A 196 14.09 12.18 -5.32
C ASP A 196 15.46 11.86 -4.74
N PRO A 197 16.04 12.70 -3.86
CA PRO A 197 17.38 12.49 -3.34
C PRO A 197 17.55 11.19 -2.52
N ALA A 198 16.53 10.76 -1.77
CA ALA A 198 16.58 9.49 -1.05
C ALA A 198 16.68 8.31 -2.03
N MET A 199 15.92 8.35 -3.13
CA MET A 199 15.96 7.36 -4.20
C MET A 199 17.31 7.35 -4.93
N LEU A 200 17.84 8.52 -5.29
CA LEU A 200 19.14 8.64 -5.96
C LEU A 200 20.29 8.11 -5.08
N ILE A 201 20.23 8.32 -3.77
CA ILE A 201 21.20 7.72 -2.83
C ILE A 201 21.00 6.20 -2.77
N TYR A 202 19.75 5.77 -2.64
CA TYR A 202 19.43 4.36 -2.45
C TYR A 202 19.84 3.49 -3.64
N LEU A 203 19.71 3.98 -4.87
CA LEU A 203 20.04 3.26 -6.09
C LEU A 203 21.40 3.69 -6.71
N ASP A 204 22.22 4.44 -5.95
CA ASP A 204 23.53 4.94 -6.38
C ASP A 204 23.47 5.84 -7.63
N GLY A 205 22.27 6.39 -7.95
CA GLY A 205 22.03 7.23 -9.12
C GLY A 205 22.77 8.57 -9.06
N ALA A 206 23.01 9.11 -7.87
CA ALA A 206 23.72 10.38 -7.68
C ALA A 206 25.20 10.32 -8.10
N GLN A 207 25.78 9.13 -8.30
CA GLN A 207 27.16 8.92 -8.72
C GLN A 207 27.28 8.60 -10.22
N ASN A 208 26.15 8.54 -10.95
CA ASN A 208 26.10 8.18 -12.34
C ASN A 208 26.68 9.30 -13.24
N ARG A 209 27.74 9.00 -14.01
CA ARG A 209 28.48 9.99 -14.81
C ARG A 209 28.95 9.45 -16.15
N LYS A 210 29.13 10.33 -17.12
CA LYS A 210 29.75 10.05 -18.40
C LYS A 210 31.09 9.33 -18.22
N GLY A 211 31.31 8.31 -19.02
CA GLY A 211 32.52 7.48 -18.98
C GLY A 211 32.51 6.37 -17.92
N ALA A 212 31.60 6.45 -16.92
CA ALA A 212 31.38 5.40 -15.93
C ALA A 212 29.89 5.34 -15.54
N PRO A 213 28.97 4.98 -16.46
CA PRO A 213 27.55 4.89 -16.18
C PRO A 213 27.28 3.83 -15.12
N ASN A 214 26.37 4.13 -14.19
CA ASN A 214 25.90 3.20 -13.16
C ASN A 214 24.53 2.64 -13.57
N GLU A 215 24.47 1.34 -13.82
CA GLU A 215 23.27 0.67 -14.31
C GLU A 215 22.21 0.44 -13.22
N ASN A 216 22.56 0.51 -11.94
CA ASN A 216 21.66 0.12 -10.85
C ASN A 216 20.35 0.91 -10.88
N PHE A 217 20.44 2.25 -10.91
CA PHE A 217 19.26 3.11 -10.98
C PHE A 217 18.42 2.85 -12.24
N ALA A 218 19.07 2.76 -13.40
CA ALA A 218 18.39 2.54 -14.67
C ALA A 218 17.64 1.20 -14.69
N ARG A 219 18.28 0.14 -14.21
CA ARG A 219 17.71 -1.20 -14.11
C ARG A 219 16.45 -1.19 -13.24
N GLU A 220 16.54 -0.64 -12.02
CA GLU A 220 15.41 -0.66 -11.09
C GLU A 220 14.24 0.20 -11.57
N VAL A 221 14.50 1.33 -12.23
CA VAL A 221 13.45 2.14 -12.85
C VAL A 221 12.73 1.38 -13.97
N MET A 222 13.46 0.60 -14.78
CA MET A 222 12.87 -0.23 -15.83
C MET A 222 12.16 -1.47 -15.26
N GLU A 223 12.81 -2.20 -14.37
CA GLU A 223 12.34 -3.50 -13.89
C GLU A 223 11.25 -3.38 -12.83
N LEU A 224 11.48 -2.56 -11.79
CA LEU A 224 10.63 -2.55 -10.60
C LEU A 224 9.60 -1.43 -10.56
N PHE A 225 9.88 -0.31 -11.27
CA PHE A 225 9.00 0.85 -11.21
C PHE A 225 8.11 1.00 -12.44
N THR A 226 8.47 0.38 -13.58
CA THR A 226 7.74 0.56 -14.84
C THR A 226 7.43 -0.73 -15.58
N LEU A 227 8.40 -1.35 -16.26
CA LEU A 227 8.14 -2.39 -17.26
C LEU A 227 7.86 -3.78 -16.68
N GLY A 228 8.50 -4.11 -15.56
CA GLY A 228 8.62 -5.50 -15.10
C GLY A 228 9.74 -6.27 -15.82
N GLU A 229 10.05 -7.46 -15.32
CA GLU A 229 11.06 -8.35 -15.91
C GLU A 229 10.67 -8.79 -17.33
N GLY A 230 11.65 -8.94 -18.22
CA GLY A 230 11.46 -9.51 -19.58
C GLY A 230 11.01 -8.51 -20.65
N HIS A 231 10.80 -7.24 -20.34
CA HIS A 231 10.36 -6.22 -21.30
C HIS A 231 11.48 -5.25 -21.76
N TYR A 232 12.73 -5.58 -21.48
CA TYR A 232 13.90 -4.81 -21.85
C TYR A 232 15.11 -5.74 -22.00
N THR A 233 16.17 -5.26 -22.66
CA THR A 233 17.44 -5.97 -22.80
C THR A 233 18.51 -5.36 -21.90
N GLU A 234 19.62 -6.09 -21.68
CA GLU A 234 20.80 -5.57 -20.98
C GLU A 234 21.39 -4.34 -21.70
N GLN A 235 21.25 -4.27 -23.03
CA GLN A 235 21.69 -3.10 -23.79
C GLN A 235 20.80 -1.88 -23.50
N ASP A 236 19.48 -2.08 -23.36
CA ASP A 236 18.56 -0.98 -22.99
C ASP A 236 18.93 -0.42 -21.61
N VAL A 237 19.30 -1.27 -20.66
CA VAL A 237 19.74 -0.84 -19.32
C VAL A 237 21.01 0.02 -19.40
N LYS A 238 22.01 -0.39 -20.21
CA LYS A 238 23.24 0.39 -20.40
C LYS A 238 22.97 1.74 -21.02
N GLU A 239 22.14 1.78 -22.05
CA GLU A 239 21.78 3.03 -22.73
C GLU A 239 20.93 3.94 -21.83
N ALA A 240 19.99 3.37 -21.05
CA ALA A 240 19.24 4.10 -20.04
C ALA A 240 20.15 4.67 -18.93
N ALA A 241 21.15 3.91 -18.48
CA ALA A 241 22.14 4.38 -17.52
C ALA A 241 22.92 5.61 -18.06
N ARG A 242 23.27 5.61 -19.35
CA ARG A 242 23.88 6.77 -20.03
C ARG A 242 22.93 7.97 -20.04
N ALA A 243 21.63 7.75 -20.25
CA ALA A 243 20.62 8.82 -20.24
C ALA A 243 20.47 9.46 -18.85
N PHE A 244 20.56 8.68 -17.77
CA PHE A 244 20.50 9.18 -16.39
C PHE A 244 21.81 9.78 -15.88
N THR A 245 22.91 9.79 -16.63
CA THR A 245 24.15 10.46 -16.21
C THR A 245 23.91 11.96 -15.96
N GLY A 246 24.61 12.51 -14.99
CA GLY A 246 24.50 13.92 -14.61
C GLY A 246 23.42 14.20 -13.55
N TRP A 247 22.52 13.25 -13.26
CA TRP A 247 21.61 13.37 -12.12
C TRP A 247 22.41 13.27 -10.84
N SER A 248 22.23 14.23 -9.95
CA SER A 248 23.04 14.39 -8.75
C SER A 248 22.23 15.05 -7.63
N ILE A 249 22.85 15.20 -6.49
CA ILE A 249 22.28 15.84 -5.31
C ILE A 249 23.19 17.01 -4.92
N ASP A 250 22.60 18.14 -4.61
CA ASP A 250 23.29 19.25 -3.99
C ASP A 250 23.61 18.89 -2.53
N GLY A 251 24.87 19.01 -2.16
CA GLY A 251 25.37 18.54 -0.86
C GLY A 251 24.87 19.36 0.34
N ASP A 252 24.49 20.61 0.11
CA ASP A 252 24.10 21.54 1.18
C ASP A 252 22.59 21.58 1.39
N SER A 253 21.81 21.59 0.31
CA SER A 253 20.34 21.61 0.37
C SER A 253 19.71 20.21 0.43
N GLY A 254 20.45 19.18 -0.01
CA GLY A 254 19.91 17.83 -0.18
C GLY A 254 18.90 17.72 -1.32
N GLU A 255 18.91 18.65 -2.28
CA GLU A 255 17.96 18.67 -3.38
C GLU A 255 18.57 18.10 -4.67
N PHE A 256 17.71 17.71 -5.60
CA PHE A 256 18.13 17.27 -6.93
C PHE A 256 18.90 18.37 -7.68
N ARG A 257 20.00 17.97 -8.35
CA ARG A 257 20.79 18.84 -9.19
C ARG A 257 21.23 18.12 -10.46
N PHE A 258 20.91 18.68 -11.62
CA PHE A 258 21.45 18.19 -12.88
C PHE A 258 22.82 18.81 -13.16
N ARG A 259 23.85 17.96 -13.33
CA ARG A 259 25.23 18.34 -13.61
C ARG A 259 25.57 18.05 -15.08
N ARG A 260 25.35 19.02 -15.95
CA ARG A 260 25.57 18.87 -17.40
C ARG A 260 27.00 18.43 -17.76
N ALA A 261 28.00 18.89 -17.03
CA ALA A 261 29.41 18.56 -17.30
C ALA A 261 29.73 17.06 -17.23
N ILE A 262 28.95 16.29 -16.47
CA ILE A 262 29.11 14.85 -16.33
C ILE A 262 27.99 14.04 -17.00
N HIS A 263 27.12 14.69 -17.79
CA HIS A 263 26.10 14.04 -18.60
C HIS A 263 26.67 13.53 -19.93
N ASP A 264 26.20 12.35 -20.36
CA ASP A 264 26.51 11.77 -21.67
C ASP A 264 25.52 12.30 -22.73
N ASP A 265 25.97 13.27 -23.54
CA ASP A 265 25.17 13.87 -24.63
C ASP A 265 25.17 13.03 -25.93
N GLY A 266 25.81 11.84 -25.95
CA GLY A 266 25.86 10.96 -27.11
C GLY A 266 24.48 10.42 -27.50
N VAL A 267 24.34 9.94 -28.72
CA VAL A 267 23.16 9.23 -29.19
C VAL A 267 23.03 7.92 -28.41
N LYS A 268 21.82 7.57 -28.03
CA LYS A 268 21.43 6.37 -27.29
C LYS A 268 20.31 5.66 -28.02
N LYS A 269 20.29 4.32 -27.93
CA LYS A 269 19.22 3.51 -28.48
C LYS A 269 18.59 2.68 -27.37
N VAL A 270 17.35 3.02 -27.00
CA VAL A 270 16.63 2.41 -25.88
C VAL A 270 15.21 2.05 -26.29
N LEU A 271 14.80 0.80 -26.05
CA LEU A 271 13.45 0.31 -26.33
C LEU A 271 12.96 0.65 -27.74
N GLY A 272 13.85 0.51 -28.72
CA GLY A 272 13.57 0.78 -30.14
C GLY A 272 13.58 2.23 -30.55
N GLN A 273 13.80 3.18 -29.65
CA GLN A 273 13.94 4.60 -29.94
C GLN A 273 15.41 5.02 -29.97
N GLU A 274 15.76 5.95 -30.83
CA GLU A 274 17.12 6.46 -31.00
C GLU A 274 17.14 7.99 -30.90
N GLY A 275 18.04 8.55 -30.07
CA GLY A 275 18.14 9.98 -29.87
C GLY A 275 19.18 10.37 -28.81
N ARG A 276 19.33 11.68 -28.60
CA ARG A 276 20.18 12.23 -27.52
C ARG A 276 19.37 12.37 -26.22
N PHE A 277 19.00 11.24 -25.66
CA PHE A 277 18.11 11.18 -24.50
C PHE A 277 18.83 11.56 -23.21
N ASN A 278 18.13 12.32 -22.37
CA ASN A 278 18.43 12.55 -20.96
C ASN A 278 17.49 11.73 -20.06
N GLY A 279 17.60 11.88 -18.74
CA GLY A 279 16.78 11.10 -17.79
C GLY A 279 15.27 11.38 -17.90
N ASP A 280 14.85 12.60 -18.21
CA ASP A 280 13.43 12.93 -18.39
C ASP A 280 12.86 12.32 -19.67
N ASP A 281 13.67 12.28 -20.75
CA ASP A 281 13.34 11.60 -21.99
C ASP A 281 13.19 10.10 -21.75
N MET A 282 14.10 9.51 -20.97
CA MET A 282 14.04 8.09 -20.61
C MET A 282 12.75 7.74 -19.88
N ILE A 283 12.33 8.53 -18.88
CA ILE A 283 11.05 8.33 -18.20
C ILE A 283 9.88 8.45 -19.18
N THR A 284 9.94 9.38 -20.14
CA THR A 284 8.92 9.53 -21.19
C THR A 284 8.84 8.26 -22.05
N ILE A 285 9.97 7.69 -22.46
CA ILE A 285 10.04 6.44 -23.22
C ILE A 285 9.42 5.28 -22.44
N LEU A 286 9.69 5.19 -21.15
CA LEU A 286 9.11 4.16 -20.28
C LEU A 286 7.58 4.28 -20.15
N LEU A 287 7.06 5.50 -20.01
CA LEU A 287 5.62 5.75 -19.96
C LEU A 287 4.90 5.44 -21.28
N GLN A 288 5.59 5.45 -22.41
CA GLN A 288 5.02 5.07 -23.69
C GLN A 288 4.84 3.56 -23.86
N GLN A 289 5.55 2.74 -23.06
CA GLN A 289 5.46 1.29 -23.16
C GLN A 289 4.14 0.77 -22.55
N SER A 290 3.47 -0.17 -23.24
CA SER A 290 2.25 -0.81 -22.71
C SER A 290 2.50 -1.57 -21.41
N ALA A 291 3.67 -2.20 -21.31
CA ALA A 291 4.09 -2.95 -20.14
C ALA A 291 4.08 -2.13 -18.85
N THR A 292 4.38 -0.82 -18.90
CA THR A 292 4.32 0.07 -17.73
C THR A 292 2.92 0.11 -17.11
N GLY A 293 1.90 0.26 -17.94
CA GLY A 293 0.51 0.27 -17.48
C GLY A 293 0.11 -1.07 -16.88
N GLU A 294 0.40 -2.16 -17.60
CA GLU A 294 0.03 -3.53 -17.17
C GLU A 294 0.73 -3.93 -15.86
N PHE A 295 2.01 -3.60 -15.73
CA PHE A 295 2.80 -3.92 -14.53
C PHE A 295 2.26 -3.21 -13.27
N VAL A 296 2.04 -1.90 -13.37
CA VAL A 296 1.55 -1.10 -12.23
C VAL A 296 0.11 -1.46 -11.86
N VAL A 297 -0.77 -1.61 -12.86
CA VAL A 297 -2.17 -2.04 -12.64
C VAL A 297 -2.21 -3.44 -12.02
N GLY A 298 -1.35 -4.36 -12.46
CA GLY A 298 -1.23 -5.68 -11.86
C GLY A 298 -0.83 -5.65 -10.37
N LYS A 299 0.05 -4.72 -9.97
CA LYS A 299 0.40 -4.50 -8.55
C LYS A 299 -0.78 -3.93 -7.76
N LEU A 300 -1.49 -2.93 -8.31
CA LEU A 300 -2.70 -2.37 -7.67
C LEU A 300 -3.79 -3.42 -7.54
N TRP A 301 -3.98 -4.27 -8.54
CA TRP A 301 -4.92 -5.39 -8.48
C TRP A 301 -4.64 -6.32 -7.30
N ARG A 302 -3.37 -6.71 -7.11
CA ARG A 302 -2.97 -7.56 -5.98
C ARG A 302 -3.19 -6.92 -4.62
N ASP A 303 -3.14 -5.61 -4.53
CA ASP A 303 -3.35 -4.90 -3.26
C ASP A 303 -4.83 -4.66 -2.94
N PHE A 304 -5.67 -4.48 -3.96
CA PHE A 304 -7.08 -4.10 -3.79
C PHE A 304 -8.09 -5.18 -4.17
N VAL A 305 -7.84 -6.01 -5.17
CA VAL A 305 -8.84 -6.94 -5.73
C VAL A 305 -8.60 -8.38 -5.29
N SER A 306 -7.53 -9.01 -5.77
CA SER A 306 -7.24 -10.43 -5.48
C SER A 306 -5.75 -10.72 -5.60
N PRO A 307 -5.24 -11.79 -4.96
CA PRO A 307 -3.82 -12.19 -5.05
C PRO A 307 -3.37 -12.47 -6.48
N GLU A 308 -4.28 -13.02 -7.29
CA GLU A 308 -4.04 -13.35 -8.68
C GLU A 308 -4.79 -12.36 -9.59
N PRO A 309 -4.06 -11.52 -10.34
CA PRO A 309 -4.68 -10.58 -11.26
C PRO A 309 -5.32 -11.29 -12.45
N ASP A 310 -6.54 -10.86 -12.80
CA ASP A 310 -7.14 -11.22 -14.08
C ASP A 310 -6.40 -10.48 -15.21
N ALA A 311 -5.73 -11.23 -16.08
CA ALA A 311 -4.89 -10.68 -17.14
C ALA A 311 -5.70 -9.79 -18.12
N ALA A 312 -6.94 -10.18 -18.44
CA ALA A 312 -7.79 -9.41 -19.35
C ALA A 312 -8.24 -8.10 -18.71
N GLY A 313 -8.69 -8.14 -17.44
CA GLY A 313 -9.07 -6.97 -16.66
C GLY A 313 -7.90 -6.00 -16.45
N VAL A 314 -6.72 -6.52 -16.10
CA VAL A 314 -5.50 -5.72 -15.95
C VAL A 314 -5.13 -5.01 -17.26
N LYS A 315 -5.15 -5.74 -18.39
CA LYS A 315 -4.84 -5.17 -19.70
C LYS A 315 -5.82 -4.07 -20.09
N LYS A 316 -7.13 -4.30 -19.90
CA LYS A 316 -8.16 -3.28 -20.16
C LYS A 316 -7.91 -2.02 -19.33
N LEU A 317 -7.79 -2.16 -18.01
CA LEU A 317 -7.53 -1.05 -17.10
C LEU A 317 -6.24 -0.30 -17.46
N ALA A 318 -5.19 -1.00 -17.89
CA ALA A 318 -3.92 -0.40 -18.29
C ALA A 318 -4.04 0.44 -19.56
N VAL A 319 -4.83 -0.02 -20.55
CA VAL A 319 -5.11 0.74 -21.79
C VAL A 319 -5.87 2.01 -21.46
N ASP A 320 -6.94 1.91 -20.68
CA ASP A 320 -7.78 3.06 -20.31
C ASP A 320 -7.00 4.06 -19.46
N TRP A 321 -6.16 3.58 -18.53
CA TRP A 321 -5.31 4.42 -17.70
C TRP A 321 -4.26 5.20 -18.49
N ARG A 322 -3.63 4.57 -19.48
CA ARG A 322 -2.70 5.24 -20.39
C ARG A 322 -3.42 6.31 -21.24
N ALA A 323 -4.62 6.01 -21.75
CA ALA A 323 -5.45 6.97 -22.47
C ALA A 323 -5.88 8.16 -21.60
N ALA A 324 -6.06 7.94 -20.28
CA ALA A 324 -6.31 8.98 -19.28
C ALA A 324 -5.03 9.66 -18.75
N ASN A 325 -3.91 9.61 -19.51
CA ASN A 325 -2.63 10.23 -19.14
C ASN A 325 -2.13 9.84 -17.74
N TYR A 326 -2.34 8.59 -17.32
CA TYR A 326 -1.91 8.05 -16.03
C TYR A 326 -2.53 8.73 -14.80
N GLU A 327 -3.74 9.29 -14.91
CA GLU A 327 -4.49 9.78 -13.74
C GLU A 327 -4.95 8.61 -12.86
N ILE A 328 -4.57 8.61 -11.58
CA ILE A 328 -4.78 7.47 -10.68
C ILE A 328 -6.25 7.37 -10.22
N LYS A 329 -6.94 8.49 -9.98
CA LYS A 329 -8.34 8.46 -9.55
C LYS A 329 -9.28 7.75 -10.55
N PRO A 330 -9.24 8.03 -11.85
CA PRO A 330 -10.03 7.29 -12.83
C PRO A 330 -9.73 5.79 -12.85
N LEU A 331 -8.45 5.40 -12.78
CA LEU A 331 -8.05 3.99 -12.69
C LEU A 331 -8.63 3.31 -11.45
N LEU A 332 -8.47 3.93 -10.27
CA LEU A 332 -9.01 3.39 -9.02
C LEU A 332 -10.54 3.29 -9.06
N ARG A 333 -11.20 4.29 -9.64
CA ARG A 333 -12.65 4.26 -9.81
C ARG A 333 -13.09 3.07 -10.65
N GLU A 334 -12.47 2.84 -11.80
CA GLU A 334 -12.81 1.73 -12.69
C GLU A 334 -12.50 0.38 -12.01
N MET A 335 -11.35 0.26 -11.35
CA MET A 335 -10.95 -0.95 -10.63
C MET A 335 -11.91 -1.29 -9.48
N LEU A 336 -12.27 -0.31 -8.65
CA LEU A 336 -13.16 -0.49 -7.50
C LEU A 336 -14.64 -0.67 -7.89
N LEU A 337 -15.02 -0.32 -9.13
CA LEU A 337 -16.35 -0.58 -9.67
C LEU A 337 -16.42 -1.86 -10.52
N SER A 338 -15.30 -2.53 -10.76
CA SER A 338 -15.26 -3.76 -11.57
C SER A 338 -15.99 -4.91 -10.89
N ASP A 339 -16.60 -5.80 -11.68
CA ASP A 339 -17.25 -7.01 -11.18
C ASP A 339 -16.28 -7.88 -10.37
N ALA A 340 -15.01 -7.91 -10.75
CA ALA A 340 -13.97 -8.65 -10.04
C ALA A 340 -13.80 -8.17 -8.61
N PHE A 341 -13.86 -6.85 -8.35
CA PHE A 341 -13.74 -6.30 -7.00
C PHE A 341 -14.89 -6.77 -6.10
N TRP A 342 -16.11 -6.83 -6.62
CA TRP A 342 -17.30 -7.18 -5.85
C TRP A 342 -17.60 -8.68 -5.82
N ALA A 343 -16.89 -9.48 -6.60
CA ALA A 343 -17.09 -10.92 -6.69
C ALA A 343 -16.90 -11.61 -5.33
N SER A 344 -17.79 -12.53 -4.98
CA SER A 344 -17.78 -13.22 -3.68
C SER A 344 -16.47 -13.98 -3.42
N GLN A 345 -15.89 -14.59 -4.46
CA GLN A 345 -14.61 -15.32 -4.37
C GLN A 345 -13.41 -14.41 -4.06
N ASN A 346 -13.54 -13.09 -4.25
CA ASN A 346 -12.49 -12.12 -3.94
C ASN A 346 -12.67 -11.43 -2.58
N ARG A 347 -13.69 -11.82 -1.79
CA ARG A 347 -13.93 -11.29 -0.44
C ARG A 347 -13.17 -12.11 0.60
N GLY A 348 -12.46 -11.44 1.50
CA GLY A 348 -11.72 -12.12 2.58
C GLY A 348 -10.55 -12.97 2.09
N VAL A 349 -9.93 -12.66 0.95
CA VAL A 349 -8.80 -13.43 0.37
C VAL A 349 -7.45 -12.73 0.50
N LEU A 350 -7.44 -11.43 0.77
CA LEU A 350 -6.18 -10.71 0.95
C LEU A 350 -5.71 -10.80 2.41
N VAL A 351 -4.47 -11.18 2.58
CA VAL A 351 -3.83 -11.22 3.90
C VAL A 351 -3.54 -9.80 4.36
N LYS A 352 -3.95 -9.47 5.60
CA LYS A 352 -3.60 -8.20 6.24
C LYS A 352 -2.08 -8.08 6.38
N SER A 353 -1.50 -7.00 5.87
CA SER A 353 -0.13 -6.63 6.19
C SER A 353 0.03 -6.36 7.70
N PRO A 354 1.24 -6.28 8.25
CA PRO A 354 1.42 -5.82 9.64
C PRO A 354 0.78 -4.46 9.92
N VAL A 355 0.84 -3.52 8.96
CA VAL A 355 0.16 -2.21 9.08
C VAL A 355 -1.35 -2.40 9.11
N ASP A 356 -1.92 -3.20 8.19
CA ASP A 356 -3.36 -3.50 8.21
C ASP A 356 -3.79 -4.13 9.55
N LEU A 357 -2.97 -5.01 10.11
CA LEU A 357 -3.28 -5.67 11.37
C LEU A 357 -3.22 -4.69 12.56
N VAL A 358 -2.11 -3.98 12.70
CA VAL A 358 -1.85 -3.12 13.87
C VAL A 358 -2.70 -1.86 13.82
N ILE A 359 -2.55 -1.06 12.77
CA ILE A 359 -3.32 0.18 12.62
C ILE A 359 -4.80 -0.13 12.45
N GLY A 360 -5.12 -1.17 11.68
CA GLY A 360 -6.50 -1.61 11.49
C GLY A 360 -7.17 -2.00 12.80
N SER A 361 -6.51 -2.77 13.66
CA SER A 361 -7.08 -3.11 14.98
C SER A 361 -7.31 -1.88 15.84
N LEU A 362 -6.32 -0.97 15.91
CA LEU A 362 -6.45 0.25 16.71
C LEU A 362 -7.60 1.15 16.22
N ARG A 363 -7.78 1.30 14.91
CA ARG A 363 -8.87 2.09 14.32
C ARG A 363 -10.23 1.39 14.46
N GLN A 364 -10.32 0.10 14.12
CA GLN A 364 -11.57 -0.66 14.12
C GLN A 364 -12.23 -0.68 15.50
N PHE A 365 -11.42 -0.84 16.53
CA PHE A 365 -11.89 -0.87 17.91
C PHE A 365 -11.81 0.50 18.60
N ARG A 366 -11.39 1.56 17.88
CA ARG A 366 -11.28 2.93 18.42
C ARG A 366 -10.43 3.01 19.69
N PHE A 367 -9.29 2.35 19.68
CA PHE A 367 -8.33 2.53 20.75
C PHE A 367 -7.85 3.99 20.79
N SER A 368 -7.91 4.60 21.95
CA SER A 368 -7.21 5.87 22.20
C SER A 368 -5.74 5.56 22.41
N VAL A 369 -4.87 6.15 21.60
CA VAL A 369 -3.42 5.94 21.62
C VAL A 369 -2.74 7.23 22.05
N GLU A 370 -2.06 7.22 23.21
CA GLU A 370 -1.33 8.36 23.74
C GLU A 370 0.08 8.46 23.13
N ASP A 371 0.78 7.32 23.06
CA ASP A 371 2.10 7.22 22.41
C ASP A 371 2.09 6.20 21.26
N PRO A 372 2.24 6.65 20.01
CA PRO A 372 2.32 5.76 18.84
C PRO A 372 3.66 5.01 18.69
N ALA A 373 4.74 5.40 19.39
CA ALA A 373 6.07 4.84 19.20
C ALA A 373 6.16 3.31 19.41
N PRO A 374 5.50 2.70 20.42
CA PRO A 374 5.51 1.26 20.59
C PRO A 374 4.94 0.50 19.39
N PHE A 375 3.94 1.07 18.70
CA PHE A 375 3.33 0.44 17.52
C PHE A 375 4.25 0.47 16.31
N ALA A 376 5.07 1.51 16.15
CA ALA A 376 6.13 1.54 15.14
C ALA A 376 7.16 0.40 15.34
N VAL A 377 7.51 0.11 16.59
CA VAL A 377 8.40 -1.02 16.94
C VAL A 377 7.71 -2.36 16.66
N ILE A 378 6.42 -2.50 16.98
CA ILE A 378 5.63 -3.72 16.72
C ILE A 378 5.55 -3.99 15.22
N LEU A 379 5.31 -2.98 14.38
CA LEU A 379 5.29 -3.13 12.93
C LEU A 379 6.60 -3.73 12.42
N ARG A 380 7.74 -3.24 12.91
CA ARG A 380 9.07 -3.79 12.58
C ARG A 380 9.21 -5.26 13.04
N GLN A 381 8.75 -5.60 14.25
CA GLN A 381 8.79 -6.98 14.77
C GLN A 381 7.91 -7.93 13.95
N LEU A 382 6.81 -7.43 13.39
CA LEU A 382 5.93 -8.18 12.51
C LEU A 382 6.43 -8.27 11.06
N GLY A 383 7.57 -7.63 10.74
CA GLY A 383 8.23 -7.71 9.44
C GLY A 383 7.97 -6.53 8.50
N GLN A 384 7.20 -5.51 8.89
CA GLN A 384 6.99 -4.30 8.10
C GLN A 384 7.58 -3.07 8.78
N ASP A 385 8.91 -2.92 8.68
CA ASP A 385 9.63 -1.75 9.19
C ASP A 385 9.44 -0.57 8.24
N LEU A 386 8.56 0.36 8.58
CA LEU A 386 8.29 1.55 7.76
C LEU A 386 9.59 2.30 7.43
N PHE A 387 9.70 2.81 6.22
CA PHE A 387 10.91 3.45 5.68
C PHE A 387 12.13 2.53 5.57
N ASN A 388 11.95 1.22 5.74
CA ASN A 388 13.05 0.28 5.66
C ASN A 388 12.61 -1.08 5.07
N PRO A 389 12.15 -1.11 3.82
CA PRO A 389 11.82 -2.36 3.15
C PRO A 389 13.06 -3.27 3.06
N PRO A 390 12.88 -4.60 3.00
CA PRO A 390 13.99 -5.56 3.07
C PRO A 390 14.96 -5.47 1.89
N ASN A 391 14.47 -5.02 0.73
CA ASN A 391 15.26 -4.86 -0.50
C ASN A 391 14.54 -3.89 -1.47
N VAL A 392 15.09 -3.72 -2.67
CA VAL A 392 14.56 -2.84 -3.73
C VAL A 392 13.20 -3.28 -4.28
N LYS A 393 12.83 -4.56 -4.14
CA LYS A 393 11.52 -5.09 -4.55
C LYS A 393 10.41 -4.75 -3.53
N GLY A 394 10.75 -4.18 -2.39
CA GLY A 394 9.82 -3.88 -1.31
C GLY A 394 9.48 -5.09 -0.44
N TRP A 395 8.33 -5.02 0.25
CA TRP A 395 7.75 -6.16 0.96
C TRP A 395 6.97 -7.03 0.00
N SER A 396 7.16 -8.35 0.08
CA SER A 396 6.52 -9.31 -0.83
C SER A 396 4.98 -9.34 -0.73
N GLY A 397 4.43 -9.00 0.43
CA GLY A 397 2.98 -8.99 0.61
C GLY A 397 2.35 -10.39 0.71
N GLY A 398 1.01 -10.42 0.73
CA GLY A 398 0.22 -11.65 0.67
C GLY A 398 0.59 -12.67 1.75
N GLU A 399 0.68 -13.93 1.36
CA GLU A 399 1.00 -15.06 2.26
C GLU A 399 2.38 -14.95 2.92
N ALA A 400 3.33 -14.19 2.34
CA ALA A 400 4.65 -13.99 2.93
C ALA A 400 4.59 -13.32 4.32
N TRP A 401 3.48 -12.67 4.65
CA TRP A 401 3.23 -12.14 6.00
C TRP A 401 2.90 -13.22 7.04
N LEU A 402 2.58 -14.44 6.63
CA LEU A 402 2.12 -15.54 7.49
C LEU A 402 3.14 -16.70 7.50
N ASN A 403 4.12 -16.60 8.37
CA ASN A 403 4.97 -17.74 8.74
C ASN A 403 4.80 -18.04 10.24
N THR A 404 5.36 -19.14 10.72
CA THR A 404 5.20 -19.57 12.11
C THR A 404 5.57 -18.47 13.11
N THR A 405 6.69 -17.78 12.89
CA THR A 405 7.18 -16.72 13.80
C THR A 405 6.26 -15.49 13.77
N THR A 406 5.90 -15.02 12.59
CA THR A 406 5.03 -13.84 12.47
C THR A 406 3.62 -14.13 12.92
N LEU A 407 3.09 -15.34 12.71
CA LEU A 407 1.76 -15.72 13.18
C LEU A 407 1.68 -15.73 14.72
N LEU A 408 2.71 -16.28 15.39
CA LEU A 408 2.81 -16.21 16.85
C LEU A 408 2.92 -14.77 17.36
N ALA A 409 3.74 -13.96 16.71
CA ALA A 409 3.88 -12.54 17.05
C ALA A 409 2.57 -11.75 16.85
N ARG A 410 1.83 -12.01 15.76
CA ARG A 410 0.51 -11.43 15.48
C ARG A 410 -0.51 -11.80 16.57
N LYS A 411 -0.63 -13.09 16.89
CA LYS A 411 -1.51 -13.56 17.98
C LYS A 411 -1.07 -12.98 19.32
N GLY A 412 0.23 -12.91 19.59
CA GLY A 412 0.78 -12.29 20.79
C GLY A 412 0.43 -10.81 20.92
N PHE A 413 0.51 -10.05 19.82
CA PHE A 413 0.09 -8.65 19.77
C PHE A 413 -1.40 -8.50 20.09
N LEU A 414 -2.28 -9.22 19.39
CA LEU A 414 -3.72 -9.14 19.59
C LEU A 414 -4.14 -9.56 21.02
N ASN A 415 -3.53 -10.62 21.56
CA ASN A 415 -3.76 -11.00 22.94
C ASN A 415 -3.40 -9.88 23.93
N ARG A 416 -2.26 -9.21 23.73
CA ARG A 416 -1.85 -8.09 24.61
C ARG A 416 -2.77 -6.89 24.45
N LEU A 417 -3.15 -6.57 23.20
CA LEU A 417 -4.02 -5.44 22.91
C LEU A 417 -5.32 -5.49 23.70
N PHE A 418 -5.99 -6.67 23.74
CA PHE A 418 -7.25 -6.82 24.45
C PHE A 418 -7.13 -7.18 25.94
N ARG A 419 -5.94 -7.59 26.43
CA ARG A 419 -5.71 -7.86 27.87
C ARG A 419 -5.39 -6.61 28.68
N ALA A 420 -4.83 -5.58 28.06
CA ALA A 420 -4.44 -4.36 28.78
C ALA A 420 -5.63 -3.69 29.46
N ASP A 421 -6.82 -3.82 28.91
CA ASP A 421 -8.05 -3.26 29.47
C ASP A 421 -8.57 -4.07 30.68
N GLU A 422 -8.33 -5.39 30.74
CA GLU A 422 -8.66 -6.23 31.91
C GLU A 422 -7.82 -5.87 33.15
N MET A 423 -6.67 -5.21 32.96
CA MET A 423 -5.71 -4.89 34.04
C MET A 423 -5.83 -3.46 34.56
N VAL A 424 -6.63 -2.60 33.92
CA VAL A 424 -6.78 -1.16 34.26
C VAL A 424 -8.06 -0.88 35.05
N LYS A 425 -8.93 -1.86 35.31
CA LYS A 425 -10.02 -1.65 36.29
C LYS A 425 -9.38 -1.54 37.66
N PRO A 426 -9.31 -0.34 38.29
CA PRO A 426 -8.98 -0.27 39.71
C PRO A 426 -10.09 -1.03 40.40
N ALA A 427 -9.74 -2.00 41.24
CA ALA A 427 -10.66 -2.61 42.16
C ALA A 427 -11.21 -1.49 43.07
N VAL A 428 -12.41 -1.03 42.77
CA VAL A 428 -13.15 -0.15 43.65
C VAL A 428 -13.45 -1.01 44.88
N GLY A 429 -12.66 -0.84 45.95
CA GLY A 429 -12.88 -1.44 47.25
C GLY A 429 -11.84 -2.46 47.71
N ALA A 430 -10.55 -2.20 47.62
CA ALA A 430 -9.56 -2.90 48.42
C ALA A 430 -8.82 -1.90 49.31
N THR A 431 -9.24 -1.87 50.55
CA THR A 431 -8.57 -1.22 51.68
C THR A 431 -7.11 -1.67 51.73
N ALA A 432 -6.20 -0.72 51.92
CA ALA A 432 -4.78 -0.93 52.10
C ALA A 432 -4.48 -1.98 53.18
N MET A 433 -3.84 -3.05 52.78
CA MET A 433 -3.14 -3.96 53.73
C MET A 433 -1.70 -4.14 53.25
N ASN A 434 -0.85 -3.56 54.06
CA ASN A 434 0.56 -3.81 54.34
C ASN A 434 1.42 -4.57 53.33
N ALA A 435 2.33 -3.84 52.72
CA ALA A 435 3.59 -4.36 52.22
C ALA A 435 4.57 -4.58 53.38
N SER A 436 4.93 -5.83 53.65
CA SER A 436 6.18 -6.18 54.37
C SER A 436 6.66 -7.56 53.94
N ALA A 437 7.91 -7.57 53.53
CA ALA A 437 8.88 -8.68 53.46
C ALA A 437 8.62 -9.82 52.47
N MET A 438 9.53 -9.92 51.49
CA MET A 438 10.51 -11.01 51.44
C MET A 438 11.57 -10.79 50.36
N ASP A 439 12.79 -10.55 50.84
CA ASP A 439 14.04 -10.76 50.12
C ASP A 439 14.20 -12.26 49.79
N ALA A 440 14.47 -12.57 48.53
CA ALA A 440 15.05 -13.85 48.14
C ALA A 440 16.02 -13.66 46.99
N LYS A 441 17.28 -13.92 47.29
CA LYS A 441 18.46 -13.91 46.44
C LYS A 441 18.43 -15.09 45.44
N PRO A 442 18.74 -14.96 44.17
CA PRO A 442 18.89 -16.11 43.26
C PRO A 442 20.31 -16.65 43.31
N THR A 443 20.41 -17.96 43.52
CA THR A 443 21.62 -18.77 43.40
C THR A 443 21.92 -19.08 41.92
N SER A 444 23.18 -18.89 41.56
CA SER A 444 23.77 -19.24 40.27
C SER A 444 24.16 -20.71 40.21
N GLY A 445 23.78 -21.41 39.12
CA GLY A 445 24.35 -22.70 38.72
C GLY A 445 24.64 -22.74 37.23
N PRO A 446 25.72 -23.37 36.77
CA PRO A 446 26.21 -23.29 35.43
C PRO A 446 25.50 -24.27 34.47
N MET A 447 25.24 -23.86 33.24
CA MET A 447 24.80 -24.74 32.17
C MET A 447 25.89 -24.94 31.12
N ASP A 448 26.14 -26.21 30.87
CA ASP A 448 27.12 -26.78 30.00
C ASP A 448 26.90 -26.43 28.50
N THR A 449 28.01 -26.15 27.83
CA THR A 449 28.17 -26.06 26.39
C THR A 449 28.18 -27.45 25.77
N MET A 450 27.29 -27.73 24.83
CA MET A 450 27.47 -28.80 23.85
C MET A 450 27.72 -28.23 22.45
N ALA A 451 28.94 -28.44 21.99
CA ALA A 451 29.36 -28.28 20.61
C ALA A 451 28.95 -29.53 19.80
N MET A 452 28.37 -29.29 18.63
CA MET A 452 28.28 -30.35 17.62
C MET A 452 28.89 -29.83 16.32
N ALA A 453 29.98 -30.48 15.94
CA ALA A 453 30.65 -30.41 14.65
C ALA A 453 29.90 -31.28 13.62
N GLY A 454 29.94 -30.90 12.37
CA GLY A 454 29.45 -31.74 11.27
C GLY A 454 29.68 -31.13 9.88
N GLN A 455 30.82 -31.32 9.38
CA GLN A 455 31.27 -31.86 8.07
C GLN A 455 30.80 -31.20 6.78
N SER A 456 31.83 -30.78 6.07
CA SER A 456 32.00 -30.40 4.68
C SER A 456 31.60 -31.50 3.70
N THR A 457 30.94 -31.13 2.61
CA THR A 457 31.12 -31.77 1.31
C THR A 457 31.23 -30.72 0.22
N ALA A 458 32.45 -30.57 -0.27
CA ALA A 458 32.78 -29.95 -1.55
C ALA A 458 32.59 -30.97 -2.64
N GLN A 459 32.01 -30.55 -3.74
CA GLN A 459 32.31 -30.85 -5.16
C GLN A 459 31.02 -30.87 -5.99
N LEU A 460 30.91 -29.93 -6.91
CA LEU A 460 30.75 -30.13 -8.34
C LEU A 460 30.62 -28.76 -9.06
N MET A 461 31.60 -28.49 -9.78
CA MET A 461 31.95 -27.70 -10.96
C MET A 461 30.86 -26.93 -11.70
N ASP A 462 31.09 -25.63 -11.82
CA ASP A 462 31.37 -24.84 -13.03
C ASP A 462 30.28 -24.73 -14.09
N LYS A 463 29.58 -23.57 -14.03
CA LYS A 463 29.15 -22.69 -15.14
C LYS A 463 28.21 -21.64 -14.59
N ASP A 464 28.76 -20.52 -14.18
CA ASP A 464 28.18 -19.18 -14.15
C ASP A 464 28.90 -18.29 -13.15
N LEU A 465 30.15 -17.97 -13.47
CA LEU A 465 31.00 -17.10 -12.65
C LEU A 465 30.44 -15.67 -12.51
N VAL A 466 29.57 -15.25 -13.40
CA VAL A 466 28.94 -13.91 -13.36
C VAL A 466 27.72 -13.90 -12.43
N GLY A 467 26.90 -14.94 -12.48
CA GLY A 467 25.73 -15.11 -11.59
C GLY A 467 26.12 -15.33 -10.11
N ALA A 468 27.16 -16.15 -9.88
CA ALA A 468 27.62 -16.48 -8.54
C ALA A 468 28.25 -15.27 -7.81
N ASN A 469 28.95 -14.38 -8.51
CA ASN A 469 29.50 -13.15 -7.92
C ASN A 469 28.39 -12.13 -7.59
N ARG A 470 27.33 -12.07 -8.38
CA ARG A 470 26.16 -11.22 -8.17
C ARG A 470 25.36 -11.69 -6.95
N GLN A 471 25.10 -12.98 -6.86
CA GLN A 471 24.40 -13.58 -5.72
C GLN A 471 25.20 -13.48 -4.42
N ARG A 472 26.52 -13.62 -4.47
CA ARG A 472 27.43 -13.39 -3.33
C ARG A 472 27.49 -11.92 -2.90
N ALA A 473 27.43 -10.98 -3.83
CA ALA A 473 27.36 -9.55 -3.51
C ALA A 473 26.00 -9.20 -2.87
N GLN A 474 24.89 -9.73 -3.40
CA GLN A 474 23.56 -9.57 -2.80
C GLN A 474 23.44 -10.24 -1.43
N MET A 475 23.97 -11.45 -1.26
CA MET A 475 24.03 -12.13 0.04
C MET A 475 24.93 -11.40 1.05
N ARG A 476 26.05 -10.81 0.62
CA ARG A 476 26.91 -9.98 1.49
C ARG A 476 26.26 -8.67 1.89
N LEU A 477 25.50 -8.02 0.99
CA LEU A 477 24.69 -6.84 1.30
C LEU A 477 23.51 -7.18 2.23
N ALA A 478 22.81 -8.28 1.96
CA ALA A 478 21.73 -8.78 2.81
C ALA A 478 22.23 -9.23 4.19
N ALA A 479 23.38 -9.93 4.25
CA ALA A 479 24.00 -10.34 5.51
C ALA A 479 24.54 -9.17 6.32
N ARG A 480 25.12 -8.15 5.66
CA ARG A 480 25.55 -6.91 6.34
C ARG A 480 24.35 -6.09 6.83
N GLY A 481 23.27 -6.01 6.02
CA GLY A 481 22.01 -5.39 6.44
C GLY A 481 21.41 -6.12 7.65
N LYS A 482 21.33 -7.44 7.60
CA LYS A 482 20.79 -8.27 8.68
C LYS A 482 21.64 -8.18 9.96
N ALA A 483 22.97 -8.25 9.85
CA ALA A 483 23.87 -8.12 11.00
C ALA A 483 23.81 -6.71 11.64
N ALA A 484 23.65 -5.65 10.83
CA ALA A 484 23.45 -4.29 11.34
C ALA A 484 22.07 -4.14 11.98
N THR A 485 21.03 -4.77 11.42
CA THR A 485 19.67 -4.78 11.98
C THR A 485 19.60 -5.57 13.29
N ASP A 486 20.28 -6.72 13.35
CA ASP A 486 20.34 -7.56 14.55
C ASP A 486 21.18 -6.90 15.66
N ALA A 487 22.30 -6.24 15.32
CA ALA A 487 23.10 -5.47 16.27
C ALA A 487 22.37 -4.22 16.79
N MET A 488 21.59 -3.52 15.94
CA MET A 488 20.72 -2.42 16.36
C MET A 488 19.51 -2.90 17.16
N ALA A 489 18.90 -4.04 16.78
CA ALA A 489 17.79 -4.64 17.53
C ALA A 489 18.24 -5.04 18.95
N THR A 490 19.48 -5.51 19.11
CA THR A 490 20.06 -5.86 20.40
C THR A 490 20.47 -4.64 21.23
N ALA A 491 20.81 -3.54 20.57
CA ALA A 491 21.26 -2.31 21.25
C ALA A 491 20.09 -1.37 21.66
N VAL A 492 18.89 -1.51 21.05
CA VAL A 492 17.83 -0.52 21.23
C VAL A 492 16.76 -0.94 22.23
N LEU A 493 16.42 -2.24 22.39
CA LEU A 493 15.48 -2.69 23.43
C LEU A 493 15.59 -4.22 23.63
N PRO A 494 15.75 -4.74 24.85
CA PRO A 494 15.55 -6.16 25.12
C PRO A 494 14.08 -6.54 24.84
N ALA A 495 13.84 -7.71 24.24
CA ALA A 495 12.52 -8.19 23.83
C ALA A 495 11.47 -8.22 24.96
N PHE A 496 11.91 -8.17 26.22
CA PHE A 496 11.06 -8.06 27.42
C PHE A 496 10.63 -6.62 27.76
N GLY A 497 11.29 -5.59 27.24
CA GLY A 497 10.98 -4.17 27.54
C GLY A 497 9.71 -3.66 26.87
N VAL A 498 9.38 -4.13 25.67
CA VAL A 498 8.22 -3.65 24.90
C VAL A 498 6.87 -4.03 25.57
N ALA A 499 6.81 -5.17 26.22
CA ALA A 499 5.58 -5.59 26.95
C ALA A 499 5.22 -4.65 28.11
N ASN A 500 6.22 -4.07 28.78
CA ASN A 500 6.01 -3.10 29.85
C ASN A 500 5.78 -1.66 29.31
N GLN A 501 6.25 -1.35 28.11
CA GLN A 501 6.07 -0.03 27.47
C GLN A 501 4.66 0.18 26.91
N LEU A 502 3.88 -0.90 26.67
CA LEU A 502 2.50 -0.78 26.21
C LEU A 502 1.51 -0.45 27.33
N ARG A 503 1.87 -0.63 28.60
CA ARG A 503 0.99 -0.30 29.74
C ARG A 503 0.76 1.20 29.82
N GLY A 504 -0.53 1.61 29.77
CA GLY A 504 -0.94 2.99 29.88
C GLY A 504 -0.77 3.82 28.61
N GLN A 505 -0.29 3.24 27.49
CA GLN A 505 -0.10 3.95 26.23
C GLN A 505 -1.31 3.92 25.30
N TYR A 506 -2.30 3.09 25.61
CA TYR A 506 -3.55 3.02 24.87
C TYR A 506 -4.70 2.55 25.79
N PHE A 507 -5.90 2.97 25.43
CA PHE A 507 -7.12 2.65 26.14
C PHE A 507 -8.23 2.23 25.18
N PHE A 508 -9.02 1.22 25.54
CA PHE A 508 -10.19 0.73 24.82
C PHE A 508 -11.43 0.77 25.68
N ASN A 509 -12.48 1.43 25.22
CA ASN A 509 -13.78 1.44 25.87
C ASN A 509 -14.72 0.44 25.17
N ALA A 510 -14.75 -0.79 25.69
CA ALA A 510 -15.58 -1.86 25.14
C ALA A 510 -17.08 -1.54 25.21
N GLU A 511 -17.55 -0.93 26.31
CA GLU A 511 -18.96 -0.57 26.47
C GLU A 511 -19.40 0.46 25.41
N GLN A 512 -18.61 1.50 25.19
CA GLN A 512 -18.86 2.49 24.16
C GLN A 512 -18.82 1.88 22.76
N TRP A 513 -17.88 0.97 22.49
CA TRP A 513 -17.77 0.29 21.20
C TRP A 513 -19.00 -0.58 20.92
N PHE A 514 -19.45 -1.37 21.91
CA PHE A 514 -20.67 -2.16 21.78
C PHE A 514 -21.93 -1.29 21.66
N ALA A 515 -22.02 -0.18 22.36
CA ALA A 515 -23.13 0.76 22.24
C ALA A 515 -23.33 1.28 20.81
N GLN A 516 -22.25 1.42 20.04
CA GLN A 516 -22.32 1.83 18.62
C GLN A 516 -22.92 0.74 17.71
N LEU A 517 -22.81 -0.54 18.10
CA LEU A 517 -23.43 -1.65 17.37
C LEU A 517 -24.94 -1.77 17.64
N SER A 518 -25.42 -1.26 18.75
CA SER A 518 -26.80 -1.51 19.20
C SER A 518 -27.87 -0.69 18.49
N GLN A 519 -27.55 0.47 17.87
CA GLN A 519 -28.46 1.39 17.16
C GLN A 519 -29.98 1.22 17.46
N GLY A 520 -30.35 0.99 18.75
CA GLY A 520 -31.75 0.88 19.18
C GLY A 520 -32.38 -0.52 19.10
N SER A 521 -31.77 -1.51 18.51
CA SER A 521 -32.11 -2.94 18.59
C SER A 521 -30.99 -3.68 19.29
N GLY A 522 -31.30 -4.62 20.20
CA GLY A 522 -30.27 -5.33 20.98
C GLY A 522 -29.11 -5.85 20.14
N ILE A 523 -27.92 -5.91 20.73
CA ILE A 523 -26.69 -6.36 20.05
C ILE A 523 -26.87 -7.82 19.67
N ASN A 524 -26.88 -8.09 18.35
CA ASN A 524 -26.89 -9.45 17.83
C ASN A 524 -25.42 -9.90 17.61
N SER A 525 -25.10 -11.12 18.02
CA SER A 525 -23.79 -11.76 17.81
C SER A 525 -23.36 -11.73 16.35
N ASP A 526 -24.27 -11.89 15.39
CA ASP A 526 -23.99 -11.79 13.96
C ASP A 526 -23.45 -10.41 13.58
N THR A 527 -23.99 -9.35 14.14
CA THR A 527 -23.51 -7.98 13.87
C THR A 527 -22.09 -7.81 14.39
N VAL A 528 -21.74 -8.40 15.53
CA VAL A 528 -20.39 -8.30 16.11
C VAL A 528 -19.36 -8.95 15.21
N TRP A 529 -19.52 -10.23 14.85
CA TRP A 529 -18.50 -10.89 14.02
C TRP A 529 -18.49 -10.35 12.58
N ARG A 530 -19.62 -9.97 12.01
CA ARG A 530 -19.69 -9.32 10.68
C ARG A 530 -18.96 -7.97 10.64
N THR A 531 -18.91 -7.25 11.75
CA THR A 531 -18.15 -6.01 11.85
C THR A 531 -16.64 -6.28 11.94
N VAL A 532 -16.25 -7.31 12.69
CA VAL A 532 -14.86 -7.59 13.04
C VAL A 532 -14.13 -8.39 11.96
N LEU A 533 -14.80 -9.38 11.36
CA LEU A 533 -14.19 -10.35 10.44
C LEU A 533 -14.52 -10.07 8.97
N ALA A 534 -13.63 -10.48 8.08
CA ALA A 534 -13.86 -10.40 6.63
C ALA A 534 -14.92 -11.41 6.13
N GLY A 535 -15.17 -12.48 6.89
CA GLY A 535 -16.13 -13.53 6.62
C GLY A 535 -16.55 -14.26 7.89
N PRO A 536 -17.33 -15.34 7.80
CA PRO A 536 -17.76 -16.10 8.96
C PRO A 536 -16.58 -16.62 9.79
N PRO A 537 -16.67 -16.64 11.13
CA PRO A 537 -15.59 -17.13 11.98
C PRO A 537 -15.29 -18.60 11.70
N VAL A 538 -14.00 -18.97 11.77
CA VAL A 538 -13.50 -20.34 11.54
C VAL A 538 -13.34 -21.10 12.85
N GLN A 539 -12.81 -20.45 13.88
CA GLN A 539 -12.53 -21.04 15.19
C GLN A 539 -13.38 -20.44 16.30
N ALA A 540 -13.69 -19.15 16.23
CA ALA A 540 -14.57 -18.51 17.20
C ALA A 540 -16.02 -18.97 17.02
N ALA A 541 -16.79 -19.02 18.12
CA ALA A 541 -18.22 -19.30 18.05
C ALA A 541 -18.95 -18.18 17.29
N ARG A 542 -20.00 -18.50 16.54
CA ARG A 542 -20.81 -17.49 15.85
C ARG A 542 -21.67 -16.67 16.83
N ASP A 543 -22.05 -17.26 17.94
CA ASP A 543 -22.82 -16.65 19.02
C ASP A 543 -21.89 -16.00 20.07
N VAL A 544 -20.87 -15.30 19.62
CA VAL A 544 -19.90 -14.60 20.47
C VAL A 544 -20.62 -13.58 21.37
N PRO A 545 -20.48 -13.67 22.70
CA PRO A 545 -21.10 -12.70 23.59
C PRO A 545 -20.51 -11.29 23.36
N PRO A 546 -21.30 -10.22 23.52
CA PRO A 546 -20.84 -8.85 23.37
C PRO A 546 -19.99 -8.42 24.57
N THR A 547 -18.85 -9.06 24.74
CA THR A 547 -17.89 -8.85 25.83
C THR A 547 -16.48 -8.70 25.26
N LEU A 548 -15.58 -8.15 26.07
CA LEU A 548 -14.15 -8.06 25.71
C LEU A 548 -13.54 -9.44 25.38
N VAL A 549 -13.95 -10.48 26.12
CA VAL A 549 -13.51 -11.87 25.86
C VAL A 549 -13.99 -12.34 24.50
N GLY A 550 -15.22 -12.02 24.14
CA GLY A 550 -15.78 -12.33 22.82
C GLY A 550 -15.03 -11.61 21.69
N LEU A 551 -14.77 -10.32 21.83
CA LEU A 551 -13.98 -9.55 20.85
C LEU A 551 -12.58 -10.13 20.68
N ARG A 552 -11.92 -10.49 21.79
CA ARG A 552 -10.61 -11.12 21.75
C ARG A 552 -10.64 -12.47 21.03
N SER A 553 -11.68 -13.27 21.24
CA SER A 553 -11.88 -14.52 20.50
C SER A 553 -11.97 -14.29 18.99
N LEU A 554 -12.74 -13.31 18.55
CA LEU A 554 -12.83 -12.93 17.13
C LEU A 554 -11.50 -12.39 16.58
N ALA A 555 -10.81 -11.53 17.32
CA ALA A 555 -9.52 -11.01 16.89
C ALA A 555 -8.44 -12.08 16.74
N LEU A 556 -8.56 -13.20 17.47
CA LEU A 556 -7.66 -14.36 17.38
C LEU A 556 -8.08 -15.38 16.32
N ASP A 557 -9.29 -15.25 15.75
CA ASP A 557 -9.76 -16.11 14.67
C ASP A 557 -8.89 -15.97 13.42
N PRO A 558 -8.60 -17.07 12.70
CA PRO A 558 -7.86 -17.00 11.44
C PRO A 558 -8.43 -16.02 10.42
N MET A 559 -9.77 -15.86 10.37
CA MET A 559 -10.45 -14.94 9.48
C MET A 559 -10.09 -13.47 9.76
N TYR A 560 -9.65 -13.15 10.99
CA TYR A 560 -9.18 -11.79 11.32
C TYR A 560 -7.87 -11.42 10.61
N GLN A 561 -7.10 -12.40 10.14
CA GLN A 561 -5.87 -12.13 9.36
C GLN A 561 -6.15 -11.69 7.92
N LEU A 562 -7.41 -11.74 7.48
CA LEU A 562 -7.85 -11.47 6.11
C LEU A 562 -8.65 -10.16 6.01
N LYS A 563 -8.73 -9.65 4.76
CA LYS A 563 -9.53 -8.46 4.42
C LYS A 563 -10.16 -8.58 3.04
#